data_3457c3dfe93ede5908a95e80ded2eafa
#
_entry.id   3457c3dfe93ede5908a95e80ded2eafa
#
_cell.length_a   1.000
_cell.length_b   1.000
_cell.length_c   1.000
_cell.angle_alpha   90.00
_cell.angle_beta   90.00
_cell.angle_gamma   90.00
#
_symmetry.space_group_name_H-M   'P 1'
#
loop_
_entity.id
_entity.type
_entity.pdbx_description
1 polymer ?
#
loop_
_entity_poly.entity_id
_entity_poly.type
_entity_poly.pdbx_seq_one_letter_code
_entity_poly.pdbx_strand_id
1 'polypeptide(L)'
;VGDVDDDGCDEVVYGGCCIDHNGKGLWNSRHGHGDALHLGKFDPSRKGLQIWSCFEACPFKVGAALRDARTGETIWDFPYSGDMGRCLVADIDPDSPGCEMWWYKGNAHSCTGADLGYGAGSSSMSYNMAVWFSNSLNRQLLDRSKIDAPKEKRVFTIYRYEVTTINSSKSNPCFYADIWGDWREEIIQVTSDQTELRLFTTWYPTDYKFPYLMSDHVYEMSALNQNIGYNPVSYTHLRAHETGRNL
;
A
#
# COMPACT_ATOMS: atom_id res chain seq x y z
N VAL A 1 -1.14 11.40 -4.60
CA VAL A 1 -0.52 12.40 -5.48
C VAL A 1 0.62 11.73 -6.21
N GLY A 2 0.84 12.05 -7.47
CA GLY A 2 1.95 11.55 -8.29
C GLY A 2 1.76 11.92 -9.75
N ASP A 3 2.86 11.98 -10.50
CA ASP A 3 2.89 12.25 -11.94
C ASP A 3 2.31 11.05 -12.70
N VAL A 4 1.03 11.13 -13.07
CA VAL A 4 0.33 10.00 -13.71
C VAL A 4 0.40 10.04 -15.23
N ASP A 5 0.78 11.19 -15.81
CA ASP A 5 0.82 11.37 -17.25
C ASP A 5 2.20 11.67 -17.84
N ASP A 6 3.25 11.59 -17.00
CA ASP A 6 4.66 11.78 -17.32
C ASP A 6 4.97 13.19 -17.86
N ASP A 7 4.30 14.24 -17.34
CA ASP A 7 4.55 15.62 -17.73
C ASP A 7 5.53 16.36 -16.77
N GLY A 8 5.89 15.70 -15.67
CA GLY A 8 6.81 16.20 -14.65
C GLY A 8 6.14 16.96 -13.52
N CYS A 9 4.82 17.01 -13.48
CA CYS A 9 4.04 17.60 -12.40
C CYS A 9 3.12 16.55 -11.79
N ASP A 10 2.77 16.72 -10.52
CA ASP A 10 1.91 15.78 -9.82
C ASP A 10 0.42 16.04 -10.04
N GLU A 11 -0.34 14.98 -10.26
CA GLU A 11 -1.79 14.96 -10.27
C GLU A 11 -2.36 14.57 -8.92
N VAL A 12 -3.57 15.00 -8.67
CA VAL A 12 -4.36 14.57 -7.53
C VAL A 12 -5.34 13.46 -7.95
N VAL A 13 -5.04 12.23 -7.57
CA VAL A 13 -5.97 11.11 -7.70
C VAL A 13 -6.86 11.07 -6.46
N TYR A 14 -8.18 11.21 -6.66
CA TYR A 14 -9.15 11.28 -5.58
C TYR A 14 -10.40 10.43 -5.88
N GLY A 15 -10.53 9.30 -5.20
CA GLY A 15 -11.62 8.36 -5.41
C GLY A 15 -11.72 7.90 -6.86
N GLY A 16 -12.80 8.28 -7.54
CA GLY A 16 -13.07 7.90 -8.91
C GLY A 16 -12.55 8.88 -9.97
N CYS A 17 -11.78 9.91 -9.63
CA CYS A 17 -11.31 10.93 -10.57
C CYS A 17 -9.82 11.28 -10.40
N CYS A 18 -9.28 11.94 -11.40
CA CYS A 18 -7.97 12.54 -11.40
C CYS A 18 -8.07 14.01 -11.81
N ILE A 19 -7.34 14.87 -11.10
CA ILE A 19 -7.25 16.29 -11.32
C ILE A 19 -5.81 16.61 -11.66
N ASP A 20 -5.59 17.19 -12.81
CA ASP A 20 -4.32 17.64 -13.33
C ASP A 20 -3.71 18.77 -12.46
N HIS A 21 -2.38 18.91 -12.46
CA HIS A 21 -1.64 19.94 -11.75
C HIS A 21 -2.16 21.36 -12.01
N ASN A 22 -2.76 21.61 -13.17
CA ASN A 22 -3.37 22.89 -13.54
C ASN A 22 -4.82 23.07 -13.02
N GLY A 23 -5.34 22.11 -12.23
CA GLY A 23 -6.67 22.15 -11.64
C GLY A 23 -7.80 21.66 -12.56
N LYS A 24 -7.51 21.16 -13.76
CA LYS A 24 -8.52 20.59 -14.66
C LYS A 24 -8.69 19.10 -14.40
N GLY A 25 -9.91 18.60 -14.60
CA GLY A 25 -10.13 17.15 -14.54
C GLY A 25 -9.49 16.43 -15.72
N LEU A 26 -8.66 15.43 -15.46
CA LEU A 26 -8.13 14.53 -16.49
C LEU A 26 -9.16 13.46 -16.88
N TRP A 27 -9.68 12.77 -15.88
CA TRP A 27 -10.69 11.73 -16.09
C TRP A 27 -11.57 11.53 -14.85
N ASN A 28 -12.70 10.86 -15.06
CA ASN A 28 -13.62 10.44 -14.00
C ASN A 28 -14.22 9.06 -14.36
N SER A 29 -13.90 8.05 -13.58
CA SER A 29 -14.41 6.68 -13.77
C SER A 29 -15.88 6.51 -13.34
N ARG A 30 -16.42 7.47 -12.60
CA ARG A 30 -17.78 7.44 -12.03
C ARG A 30 -18.05 6.30 -11.06
N HIS A 31 -17.03 5.63 -10.55
CA HIS A 31 -17.18 4.56 -9.55
C HIS A 31 -17.66 5.09 -8.19
N GLY A 32 -17.53 6.40 -7.95
CA GLY A 32 -17.98 7.04 -6.72
C GLY A 32 -16.93 7.01 -5.61
N HIS A 33 -17.42 6.98 -4.38
CA HIS A 33 -16.63 7.01 -3.16
C HIS A 33 -16.09 5.63 -2.78
N GLY A 34 -14.99 5.62 -2.05
CA GLY A 34 -14.43 4.43 -1.43
C GLY A 34 -13.40 4.78 -0.35
N ASP A 35 -13.21 3.88 0.61
CA ASP A 35 -12.41 4.09 1.82
C ASP A 35 -10.90 3.86 1.63
N ALA A 36 -10.48 3.33 0.48
CA ALA A 36 -9.08 3.05 0.22
C ALA A 36 -8.71 3.34 -1.22
N LEU A 37 -7.57 4.00 -1.40
CA LEU A 37 -6.97 4.31 -2.68
C LEU A 37 -5.46 4.24 -2.58
N HIS A 38 -4.84 3.51 -3.50
CA HIS A 38 -3.41 3.34 -3.59
C HIS A 38 -2.95 3.68 -5.00
N LEU A 39 -1.91 4.52 -5.11
CA LEU A 39 -1.27 4.88 -6.36
C LEU A 39 0.17 4.34 -6.36
N GLY A 40 0.56 3.63 -7.40
CA GLY A 40 1.90 3.07 -7.49
C GLY A 40 2.11 2.20 -8.73
N LYS A 41 3.30 1.63 -8.82
CA LYS A 41 3.65 0.66 -9.85
C LYS A 41 3.35 -0.75 -9.33
N PHE A 42 2.20 -1.32 -9.70
CA PHE A 42 1.75 -2.62 -9.17
C PHE A 42 1.95 -3.78 -10.15
N ASP A 43 1.75 -3.52 -11.43
CA ASP A 43 1.99 -4.48 -12.50
C ASP A 43 3.27 -4.11 -13.24
N PRO A 44 4.37 -4.88 -13.09
CA PRO A 44 5.64 -4.57 -13.73
C PRO A 44 5.61 -4.68 -15.26
N SER A 45 4.64 -5.39 -15.82
CA SER A 45 4.49 -5.55 -17.28
C SER A 45 3.88 -4.33 -17.96
N ARG A 46 3.22 -3.43 -17.21
CA ARG A 46 2.58 -2.22 -17.73
C ARG A 46 3.49 -1.01 -17.58
N LYS A 47 3.34 -0.04 -18.46
CA LYS A 47 3.96 1.29 -18.30
C LYS A 47 3.13 2.15 -17.35
N GLY A 48 3.74 3.18 -16.77
CA GLY A 48 3.09 4.16 -15.90
C GLY A 48 2.61 3.59 -14.57
N LEU A 49 1.89 4.39 -13.83
CA LEU A 49 1.33 4.06 -12.54
C LEU A 49 -0.05 3.41 -12.67
N GLN A 50 -0.45 2.66 -11.65
CA GLN A 50 -1.78 2.10 -11.52
C GLN A 50 -2.43 2.59 -10.23
N ILE A 51 -3.77 2.52 -10.19
CA ILE A 51 -4.57 2.84 -9.02
C ILE A 51 -5.31 1.59 -8.59
N TRP A 52 -5.09 1.15 -7.36
CA TRP A 52 -5.92 0.16 -6.70
C TRP A 52 -6.85 0.83 -5.71
N SER A 53 -8.14 0.59 -5.82
CA SER A 53 -9.14 1.18 -4.92
C SER A 53 -10.35 0.28 -4.72
N CYS A 54 -11.01 0.42 -3.57
CA CYS A 54 -12.31 -0.15 -3.30
C CYS A 54 -13.38 0.92 -3.25
N PHE A 55 -14.65 0.53 -3.40
CA PHE A 55 -15.77 1.43 -3.53
C PHE A 55 -16.93 1.06 -2.61
N GLU A 56 -17.74 2.07 -2.31
CA GLU A 56 -19.00 1.94 -1.58
C GLU A 56 -20.17 2.18 -2.55
N ALA A 57 -21.09 1.21 -2.63
CA ALA A 57 -22.32 1.32 -3.41
C ALA A 57 -22.11 1.86 -4.84
N CYS A 58 -21.04 1.40 -5.51
CA CYS A 58 -20.72 1.82 -6.87
C CYS A 58 -21.90 1.56 -7.84
N PRO A 59 -22.32 2.55 -8.63
CA PRO A 59 -23.44 2.41 -9.57
C PRO A 59 -23.27 1.26 -10.57
N PHE A 60 -22.02 0.91 -10.90
CA PHE A 60 -21.68 -0.17 -11.82
C PHE A 60 -21.49 -1.53 -11.14
N LYS A 61 -21.76 -1.62 -9.84
CA LYS A 61 -21.56 -2.83 -9.03
C LYS A 61 -20.11 -3.31 -9.01
N VAL A 62 -19.18 -2.39 -9.03
CA VAL A 62 -17.74 -2.65 -8.85
C VAL A 62 -17.40 -2.44 -7.37
N GLY A 63 -16.83 -3.44 -6.74
CA GLY A 63 -16.38 -3.37 -5.33
C GLY A 63 -14.96 -2.90 -5.20
N ALA A 64 -14.06 -3.41 -6.05
CA ALA A 64 -12.67 -2.98 -6.12
C ALA A 64 -12.19 -3.00 -7.56
N ALA A 65 -11.23 -2.15 -7.93
CA ALA A 65 -10.69 -2.09 -9.28
C ALA A 65 -9.21 -1.69 -9.32
N LEU A 66 -8.47 -2.36 -10.19
CA LEU A 66 -7.18 -1.89 -10.68
C LEU A 66 -7.40 -1.07 -11.94
N ARG A 67 -6.89 0.15 -11.94
CA ARG A 67 -7.07 1.12 -13.03
C ARG A 67 -5.72 1.65 -13.51
N ASP A 68 -5.64 1.98 -14.78
CA ASP A 68 -4.55 2.78 -15.32
C ASP A 68 -4.63 4.21 -14.75
N ALA A 69 -3.53 4.72 -14.20
CA ALA A 69 -3.55 6.00 -13.52
C ALA A 69 -3.65 7.19 -14.48
N ARG A 70 -3.11 7.05 -15.70
CA ARG A 70 -3.14 8.10 -16.74
C ARG A 70 -4.54 8.30 -17.32
N THR A 71 -5.26 7.20 -17.56
CA THR A 71 -6.53 7.23 -18.29
C THR A 71 -7.77 7.01 -17.42
N GLY A 72 -7.60 6.44 -16.23
CA GLY A 72 -8.69 6.01 -15.35
C GLY A 72 -9.38 4.72 -15.83
N GLU A 73 -8.94 4.12 -16.93
CA GLU A 73 -9.52 2.89 -17.48
C GLU A 73 -9.29 1.70 -16.54
N THR A 74 -10.34 0.89 -16.39
CA THR A 74 -10.27 -0.32 -15.58
C THR A 74 -9.45 -1.40 -16.29
N ILE A 75 -8.42 -1.90 -15.61
CA ILE A 75 -7.58 -3.03 -16.05
C ILE A 75 -8.29 -4.33 -15.70
N TRP A 76 -8.72 -4.47 -14.46
CA TRP A 76 -9.62 -5.51 -13.99
C TRP A 76 -10.38 -5.02 -12.75
N ASP A 77 -11.52 -5.64 -12.46
CA ASP A 77 -12.33 -5.31 -11.29
C ASP A 77 -12.92 -6.56 -10.62
N PHE A 78 -13.40 -6.36 -9.41
CA PHE A 78 -14.15 -7.34 -8.65
C PHE A 78 -15.60 -6.84 -8.46
N PRO A 79 -16.61 -7.61 -8.94
CA PRO A 79 -18.01 -7.18 -8.85
C PRO A 79 -18.54 -7.30 -7.42
N TYR A 80 -19.06 -6.20 -6.90
CA TYR A 80 -19.74 -6.13 -5.61
C TYR A 80 -20.66 -4.92 -5.55
N SER A 81 -21.83 -5.05 -4.92
CA SER A 81 -22.86 -3.98 -4.92
C SER A 81 -23.01 -3.27 -3.58
N GLY A 82 -22.24 -3.66 -2.57
CA GLY A 82 -22.26 -3.04 -1.25
C GLY A 82 -21.02 -2.20 -0.96
N ASP A 83 -20.82 -1.89 0.31
CA ASP A 83 -19.60 -1.29 0.81
C ASP A 83 -18.51 -2.37 0.91
N MET A 84 -17.44 -2.21 0.13
CA MET A 84 -16.28 -3.11 0.15
C MET A 84 -15.39 -2.87 1.39
N GLY A 85 -15.55 -1.75 2.06
CA GLY A 85 -14.68 -1.30 3.15
C GLY A 85 -13.32 -0.86 2.65
N ARG A 86 -12.25 -1.44 3.17
CA ARG A 86 -10.88 -1.09 2.78
C ARG A 86 -10.21 -2.22 2.01
N CYS A 87 -9.29 -1.85 1.17
CA CYS A 87 -8.43 -2.74 0.41
C CYS A 87 -6.96 -2.41 0.62
N LEU A 88 -6.09 -3.32 0.20
CA LEU A 88 -4.64 -3.14 0.24
C LEU A 88 -4.03 -3.72 -1.03
N VAL A 89 -2.86 -3.21 -1.39
CA VAL A 89 -1.99 -3.77 -2.43
C VAL A 89 -0.57 -3.79 -1.90
N ALA A 90 0.14 -4.89 -2.10
CA ALA A 90 1.56 -5.00 -1.75
C ALA A 90 2.18 -6.25 -2.41
N ASP A 91 3.48 -6.21 -2.67
CA ASP A 91 4.24 -7.39 -3.07
C ASP A 91 4.48 -8.28 -1.84
N ILE A 92 3.66 -9.31 -1.67
CA ILE A 92 3.65 -10.21 -0.52
C ILE A 92 3.90 -11.67 -0.89
N ASP A 93 3.90 -12.01 -2.17
CA ASP A 93 4.05 -13.38 -2.66
C ASP A 93 5.26 -13.49 -3.58
N PRO A 94 6.34 -14.21 -3.17
CA PRO A 94 7.54 -14.34 -4.01
C PRO A 94 7.28 -15.11 -5.31
N ASP A 95 6.23 -15.88 -5.39
CA ASP A 95 5.88 -16.73 -6.54
C ASP A 95 4.97 -16.00 -7.55
N SER A 96 4.47 -14.81 -7.21
CA SER A 96 3.57 -14.01 -8.05
C SER A 96 4.29 -12.74 -8.55
N PRO A 97 4.34 -12.49 -9.86
CA PRO A 97 4.93 -11.26 -10.38
C PRO A 97 4.11 -10.02 -10.05
N GLY A 98 4.77 -8.97 -9.56
CA GLY A 98 4.12 -7.72 -9.21
C GLY A 98 3.51 -7.73 -7.81
N CYS A 99 2.52 -6.86 -7.58
CA CYS A 99 1.87 -6.75 -6.29
C CYS A 99 0.58 -7.56 -6.23
N GLU A 100 0.29 -8.13 -5.05
CA GLU A 100 -0.99 -8.73 -4.75
C GLU A 100 -1.98 -7.68 -4.25
N MET A 101 -3.26 -7.92 -4.52
CA MET A 101 -4.38 -7.04 -4.21
C MET A 101 -5.45 -7.79 -3.46
N TRP A 102 -5.94 -7.22 -2.37
CA TRP A 102 -7.01 -7.82 -1.57
C TRP A 102 -7.83 -6.76 -0.82
N TRP A 103 -8.94 -7.20 -0.27
CA TRP A 103 -9.87 -6.40 0.51
C TRP A 103 -10.35 -7.16 1.74
N TYR A 104 -11.16 -6.52 2.55
CA TYR A 104 -11.71 -7.13 3.76
C TYR A 104 -12.38 -8.48 3.47
N LYS A 105 -11.86 -9.56 4.07
CA LYS A 105 -12.31 -10.94 3.89
C LYS A 105 -12.17 -11.54 2.47
N GLY A 106 -11.54 -10.83 1.55
CA GLY A 106 -11.21 -11.35 0.22
C GLY A 106 -9.93 -12.17 0.19
N ASN A 107 -9.78 -13.01 -0.82
CA ASN A 107 -8.50 -13.61 -1.16
C ASN A 107 -7.53 -12.56 -1.74
N ALA A 108 -6.24 -12.89 -1.70
CA ALA A 108 -5.24 -12.18 -2.49
C ALA A 108 -5.44 -12.49 -3.98
N HIS A 109 -5.32 -11.47 -4.82
CA HIS A 109 -5.36 -11.56 -6.27
C HIS A 109 -4.04 -11.03 -6.82
N SER A 110 -3.55 -11.64 -7.89
CA SER A 110 -2.38 -11.13 -8.61
C SER A 110 -2.66 -9.78 -9.26
N CYS A 111 -1.64 -9.08 -9.72
CA CYS A 111 -1.80 -7.83 -10.48
C CYS A 111 -2.60 -7.99 -11.78
N THR A 112 -2.79 -9.22 -12.26
CA THR A 112 -3.64 -9.54 -13.44
C THR A 112 -5.08 -9.92 -13.05
N GLY A 113 -5.43 -9.95 -11.77
CA GLY A 113 -6.75 -10.27 -11.26
C GLY A 113 -7.01 -11.77 -11.00
N ALA A 114 -6.01 -12.62 -11.11
CA ALA A 114 -6.16 -14.05 -10.80
C ALA A 114 -6.27 -14.27 -9.29
N ASP A 115 -7.30 -14.99 -8.83
CA ASP A 115 -7.44 -15.40 -7.43
C ASP A 115 -6.33 -16.38 -7.05
N LEU A 116 -5.55 -16.03 -6.03
CA LEU A 116 -4.43 -16.84 -5.56
C LEU A 116 -4.83 -17.89 -4.52
N GLY A 117 -6.11 -17.95 -4.16
CA GLY A 117 -6.68 -18.99 -3.30
C GLY A 117 -6.30 -18.90 -1.82
N TYR A 118 -5.74 -17.77 -1.36
CA TYR A 118 -5.40 -17.55 0.05
C TYR A 118 -5.77 -16.16 0.52
N GLY A 119 -5.91 -16.01 1.83
CA GLY A 119 -6.13 -14.72 2.48
C GLY A 119 -7.50 -14.59 3.12
N ALA A 120 -8.56 -15.04 2.46
CA ALA A 120 -9.92 -14.90 2.96
C ALA A 120 -10.08 -15.47 4.38
N GLY A 121 -10.48 -14.61 5.31
CA GLY A 121 -10.71 -14.99 6.72
C GLY A 121 -9.43 -15.25 7.53
N SER A 122 -8.25 -15.11 6.96
CA SER A 122 -6.99 -15.26 7.68
C SER A 122 -6.70 -14.04 8.57
N SER A 123 -6.34 -14.30 9.84
CA SER A 123 -5.93 -13.24 10.77
C SER A 123 -4.56 -12.64 10.47
N SER A 124 -3.75 -13.28 9.61
CA SER A 124 -2.47 -12.78 9.14
C SER A 124 -2.58 -11.94 7.86
N MET A 125 -3.75 -11.92 7.20
CA MET A 125 -4.02 -11.11 6.02
C MET A 125 -4.73 -9.81 6.39
N SER A 126 -4.02 -8.94 7.10
CA SER A 126 -4.50 -7.59 7.35
C SER A 126 -4.59 -6.80 6.03
N TYR A 127 -5.56 -5.91 5.96
CA TYR A 127 -5.76 -4.98 4.85
C TYR A 127 -5.51 -3.52 5.29
N ASN A 128 -4.75 -3.33 6.36
CA ASN A 128 -4.51 -2.01 6.94
C ASN A 128 -3.26 -1.35 6.35
N MET A 129 -2.09 -1.96 6.52
CA MET A 129 -0.81 -1.41 6.06
C MET A 129 0.15 -2.53 5.66
N ALA A 130 1.10 -2.23 4.78
CA ALA A 130 2.20 -3.11 4.42
C ALA A 130 3.54 -2.42 4.69
N VAL A 131 4.54 -3.18 5.16
CA VAL A 131 5.81 -2.65 5.63
C VAL A 131 6.96 -3.59 5.25
N TRP A 132 8.13 -3.04 4.92
CA TRP A 132 9.38 -3.80 4.84
C TRP A 132 10.06 -3.80 6.21
N PHE A 133 9.85 -4.85 6.99
CA PHE A 133 10.38 -4.98 8.35
C PHE A 133 11.26 -6.22 8.56
N SER A 134 11.54 -6.95 7.51
CA SER A 134 12.45 -8.13 7.56
C SER A 134 13.59 -7.99 6.56
N ASN A 135 14.28 -9.08 6.30
CA ASN A 135 15.28 -9.16 5.23
C ASN A 135 14.71 -9.67 3.90
N SER A 136 13.40 -9.87 3.83
CA SER A 136 12.69 -10.27 2.60
C SER A 136 12.36 -9.06 1.76
N LEU A 137 12.44 -9.18 0.44
CA LEU A 137 11.94 -8.17 -0.51
C LEU A 137 10.41 -8.13 -0.57
N ASN A 138 9.74 -9.19 -0.10
CA ASN A 138 8.29 -9.17 0.07
C ASN A 138 7.92 -8.41 1.34
N ARG A 139 6.82 -7.68 1.28
CA ARG A 139 6.29 -6.91 2.41
C ARG A 139 5.64 -7.80 3.46
N GLN A 140 5.73 -7.37 4.71
CA GLN A 140 4.93 -7.86 5.81
C GLN A 140 3.74 -6.94 6.05
N LEU A 141 2.74 -7.43 6.78
CA LEU A 141 1.51 -6.70 7.05
C LEU A 141 1.51 -6.14 8.47
N LEU A 142 1.47 -4.82 8.55
CA LEU A 142 1.36 -4.07 9.80
C LEU A 142 -0.12 -3.80 10.09
N ASP A 143 -0.59 -4.27 11.22
CA ASP A 143 -1.94 -3.97 11.72
C ASP A 143 -1.90 -3.69 13.21
N ARG A 144 -2.45 -2.55 13.62
CA ARG A 144 -2.37 -2.09 15.00
C ARG A 144 -0.91 -2.00 15.46
N SER A 145 -0.54 -2.81 16.43
CA SER A 145 0.82 -2.89 16.98
C SER A 145 1.40 -4.29 16.80
N LYS A 146 1.26 -4.84 15.61
CA LYS A 146 1.79 -6.17 15.25
C LYS A 146 2.18 -6.22 13.76
N ILE A 147 3.18 -7.03 13.45
CA ILE A 147 3.63 -7.31 12.09
C ILE A 147 3.53 -8.81 11.85
N ASP A 148 2.79 -9.19 10.82
CA ASP A 148 2.60 -10.56 10.39
C ASP A 148 3.18 -10.75 8.97
N ALA A 149 3.83 -11.88 8.70
CA ALA A 149 4.14 -12.29 7.33
C ALA A 149 2.93 -13.01 6.73
N PRO A 150 2.50 -12.64 5.51
CA PRO A 150 1.45 -13.37 4.80
C PRO A 150 1.79 -14.86 4.69
N LYS A 151 0.78 -15.74 4.84
CA LYS A 151 0.93 -17.21 4.86
C LYS A 151 1.81 -17.79 5.98
N GLU A 152 2.50 -16.96 6.75
CA GLU A 152 3.46 -17.42 7.77
C GLU A 152 3.01 -17.04 9.18
N LYS A 153 3.93 -16.48 9.96
CA LYS A 153 3.76 -16.24 11.38
C LYS A 153 3.90 -14.77 11.73
N ARG A 154 3.66 -14.47 12.99
CA ARG A 154 4.00 -13.20 13.61
C ARG A 154 5.49 -12.91 13.46
N VAL A 155 5.84 -11.80 12.79
CA VAL A 155 7.21 -11.30 12.67
C VAL A 155 7.60 -10.52 13.91
N PHE A 156 6.74 -9.58 14.32
CA PHE A 156 7.04 -8.74 15.46
C PHE A 156 5.77 -8.31 16.23
N THR A 157 5.91 -8.19 17.54
CA THR A 157 4.80 -7.88 18.44
C THR A 157 5.06 -6.56 19.15
N ILE A 158 4.69 -5.46 18.52
CA ILE A 158 4.96 -4.08 18.96
C ILE A 158 4.22 -3.74 20.26
N TYR A 159 2.99 -4.23 20.48
CA TYR A 159 2.20 -3.94 21.69
C TYR A 159 2.85 -4.42 23.00
N ARG A 160 3.88 -5.28 22.95
CA ARG A 160 4.66 -5.66 24.14
C ARG A 160 5.53 -4.54 24.69
N TYR A 161 5.65 -3.45 23.95
CA TYR A 161 6.48 -2.30 24.29
C TYR A 161 5.63 -1.10 24.77
N GLU A 162 4.46 -1.35 25.37
CA GLU A 162 3.60 -0.36 26.00
C GLU A 162 3.21 0.80 25.10
N VAL A 163 3.00 0.52 23.83
CA VAL A 163 2.60 1.50 22.83
C VAL A 163 1.14 1.31 22.40
N THR A 164 0.57 2.34 21.84
CA THR A 164 -0.76 2.35 21.26
C THR A 164 -0.76 2.93 19.84
N THR A 165 -1.87 2.78 19.16
CA THR A 165 -2.09 3.30 17.82
C THR A 165 -2.91 4.58 17.85
N ILE A 166 -2.88 5.35 16.79
CA ILE A 166 -3.72 6.54 16.57
C ILE A 166 -4.90 6.19 15.63
N ASN A 167 -5.77 7.17 15.36
CA ASN A 167 -6.93 7.06 14.47
C ASN A 167 -7.96 6.00 14.88
N SER A 168 -8.14 5.80 16.19
CA SER A 168 -9.21 4.94 16.75
C SER A 168 -9.27 3.56 16.09
N SER A 169 -10.39 3.18 15.51
CA SER A 169 -10.60 1.86 14.87
C SER A 169 -9.71 1.60 13.66
N LYS A 170 -9.13 2.64 13.06
CA LYS A 170 -8.21 2.52 11.92
C LYS A 170 -6.82 2.03 12.36
N SER A 171 -6.47 2.31 13.62
CA SER A 171 -5.30 1.72 14.30
C SER A 171 -3.98 1.91 13.55
N ASN A 172 -3.70 3.14 13.13
CA ASN A 172 -2.45 3.49 12.47
C ASN A 172 -1.32 3.70 13.49
N PRO A 173 -0.04 3.51 13.09
CA PRO A 173 1.09 4.09 13.81
C PRO A 173 1.08 5.62 13.68
N CYS A 174 1.91 6.32 14.43
CA CYS A 174 2.10 7.76 14.22
C CYS A 174 2.76 8.05 12.87
N PHE A 175 3.68 7.20 12.46
CA PHE A 175 4.36 7.27 11.16
C PHE A 175 5.10 5.96 10.88
N TYR A 176 5.30 5.61 9.62
CA TYR A 176 6.27 4.60 9.20
C TYR A 176 6.81 4.89 7.80
N ALA A 177 8.10 4.75 7.63
CA ALA A 177 8.82 4.90 6.37
C ALA A 177 10.25 4.39 6.52
N ASP A 178 11.00 4.31 5.41
CA ASP A 178 12.46 4.16 5.42
C ASP A 178 13.08 5.47 5.95
N ILE A 179 13.18 5.59 7.28
CA ILE A 179 13.71 6.80 7.94
C ILE A 179 15.24 6.78 7.94
N TRP A 180 15.84 5.60 8.05
CA TRP A 180 17.29 5.45 8.21
C TRP A 180 18.04 5.22 6.90
N GLY A 181 17.30 5.06 5.79
CA GLY A 181 17.87 4.94 4.46
C GLY A 181 18.49 3.59 4.17
N ASP A 182 18.00 2.54 4.84
CA ASP A 182 18.47 1.18 4.62
C ASP A 182 17.45 0.30 3.87
N TRP A 183 16.44 0.92 3.27
CA TRP A 183 15.29 0.40 2.53
C TRP A 183 14.23 -0.30 3.39
N ARG A 184 14.52 -0.62 4.63
CA ARG A 184 13.54 -1.16 5.56
C ARG A 184 12.88 -0.02 6.31
N GLU A 185 11.61 -0.25 6.66
CA GLU A 185 10.79 0.84 7.18
C GLU A 185 10.78 0.81 8.71
N GLU A 186 11.08 1.94 9.33
CA GLU A 186 10.90 2.18 10.75
C GLU A 186 9.45 2.52 11.04
N ILE A 187 9.01 2.16 12.24
CA ILE A 187 7.65 2.40 12.71
C ILE A 187 7.71 3.24 13.98
N ILE A 188 6.99 4.35 14.01
CA ILE A 188 6.85 5.22 15.18
C ILE A 188 5.46 5.04 15.77
N GLN A 189 5.39 4.68 17.06
CA GLN A 189 4.15 4.63 17.83
C GLN A 189 4.29 5.42 19.12
N VAL A 190 3.20 6.00 19.58
CA VAL A 190 3.12 6.69 20.87
C VAL A 190 2.97 5.68 22.00
N THR A 191 3.57 5.95 23.16
CA THR A 191 3.34 5.15 24.37
C THR A 191 1.90 5.23 24.85
N SER A 192 1.44 4.23 25.60
CA SER A 192 0.06 4.16 26.06
C SER A 192 -0.33 5.31 26.98
N ASP A 193 0.65 5.89 27.68
CA ASP A 193 0.49 7.09 28.51
C ASP A 193 0.67 8.41 27.74
N GLN A 194 0.98 8.32 26.44
CA GLN A 194 1.18 9.45 25.51
C GLN A 194 2.32 10.42 25.87
N THR A 195 3.31 9.95 26.61
CA THR A 195 4.44 10.78 27.03
C THR A 195 5.66 10.65 26.12
N GLU A 196 5.77 9.55 25.36
CA GLU A 196 6.92 9.25 24.52
C GLU A 196 6.50 8.75 23.14
N LEU A 197 7.39 8.92 22.17
CA LEU A 197 7.35 8.21 20.88
C LEU A 197 8.41 7.11 20.91
N ARG A 198 8.01 5.90 20.52
CA ARG A 198 8.91 4.77 20.38
C ARG A 198 9.10 4.45 18.90
N LEU A 199 10.36 4.40 18.49
CA LEU A 199 10.77 4.03 17.15
C LEU A 199 11.18 2.56 17.15
N PHE A 200 10.61 1.80 16.23
CA PHE A 200 10.91 0.39 16.02
C PHE A 200 11.62 0.23 14.68
N THR A 201 12.81 -0.36 14.73
CA THR A 201 13.58 -0.73 13.55
C THR A 201 13.84 -2.24 13.55
N THR A 202 14.15 -2.78 12.40
CA THR A 202 14.49 -4.19 12.27
C THR A 202 15.97 -4.43 12.58
N TRP A 203 16.27 -5.60 13.11
CA TRP A 203 17.65 -6.07 13.37
C TRP A 203 18.06 -7.21 12.42
N TYR A 204 17.19 -7.63 11.52
CA TYR A 204 17.51 -8.67 10.56
C TYR A 204 18.63 -8.22 9.61
N PRO A 205 19.75 -8.98 9.49
CA PRO A 205 20.76 -8.66 8.50
C PRO A 205 20.22 -8.88 7.08
N THR A 206 20.68 -8.06 6.13
CA THR A 206 20.35 -8.19 4.72
C THR A 206 21.55 -7.92 3.85
N ASP A 207 21.66 -8.66 2.74
CA ASP A 207 22.66 -8.43 1.70
C ASP A 207 22.15 -7.47 0.60
N TYR A 208 20.85 -7.15 0.63
CA TYR A 208 20.25 -6.23 -0.32
C TYR A 208 20.61 -4.79 0.01
N LYS A 209 20.90 -4.02 -1.03
CA LYS A 209 21.17 -2.58 -0.96
C LYS A 209 20.36 -1.87 -2.02
N PHE A 210 19.54 -0.95 -1.61
CA PHE A 210 18.74 -0.11 -2.47
C PHE A 210 19.03 1.37 -2.21
N PRO A 211 18.73 2.27 -3.16
CA PRO A 211 18.68 3.69 -2.88
C PRO A 211 17.71 3.98 -1.72
N TYR A 212 17.93 5.07 -1.02
CA TYR A 212 17.02 5.59 -0.02
C TYR A 212 15.61 5.70 -0.60
N LEU A 213 14.62 5.02 0.00
CA LEU A 213 13.29 4.91 -0.59
C LEU A 213 12.58 6.26 -0.73
N MET A 214 12.84 7.21 0.17
CA MET A 214 12.31 8.58 0.07
C MET A 214 12.87 9.36 -1.12
N SER A 215 13.84 8.83 -1.87
CA SER A 215 14.27 9.39 -3.15
C SER A 215 13.36 9.00 -4.33
N ASP A 216 12.48 8.03 -4.13
CA ASP A 216 11.37 7.72 -5.04
C ASP A 216 10.20 8.66 -4.71
N HIS A 217 9.83 9.50 -5.66
CA HIS A 217 8.81 10.53 -5.44
C HIS A 217 7.43 9.96 -5.06
N VAL A 218 7.03 8.83 -5.66
CA VAL A 218 5.76 8.18 -5.31
C VAL A 218 5.78 7.64 -3.88
N TYR A 219 6.92 7.08 -3.46
CA TYR A 219 7.10 6.65 -2.08
C TYR A 219 7.08 7.83 -1.10
N GLU A 220 7.80 8.90 -1.40
CA GLU A 220 7.82 10.13 -0.58
C GLU A 220 6.42 10.70 -0.40
N MET A 221 5.67 10.88 -1.50
CA MET A 221 4.29 11.39 -1.44
C MET A 221 3.37 10.46 -0.65
N SER A 222 3.53 9.16 -0.78
CA SER A 222 2.77 8.18 0.00
C SER A 222 3.10 8.25 1.50
N ALA A 223 4.37 8.42 1.86
CA ALA A 223 4.80 8.60 3.24
C ALA A 223 4.23 9.89 3.85
N LEU A 224 4.29 11.01 3.13
CA LEU A 224 3.74 12.30 3.58
C LEU A 224 2.21 12.25 3.75
N ASN A 225 1.51 11.51 2.90
CA ASN A 225 0.05 11.35 2.98
C ASN A 225 -0.43 10.61 4.24
N GLN A 226 0.45 9.94 4.98
CA GLN A 226 0.08 9.27 6.24
C GLN A 226 -0.52 10.24 7.27
N ASN A 227 -0.20 11.51 7.20
CA ASN A 227 -0.71 12.53 8.12
C ASN A 227 -2.11 13.07 7.74
N ILE A 228 -2.59 12.78 6.53
CA ILE A 228 -3.86 13.30 6.03
C ILE A 228 -4.86 12.19 5.67
N GLY A 229 -4.40 10.95 5.60
CA GLY A 229 -5.23 9.78 5.31
C GLY A 229 -5.09 8.71 6.39
N TYR A 230 -6.01 7.76 6.42
CA TYR A 230 -5.96 6.64 7.37
C TYR A 230 -5.73 5.26 6.71
N ASN A 231 -5.41 5.27 5.45
CA ASN A 231 -5.01 4.06 4.72
C ASN A 231 -3.67 4.26 4.00
N PRO A 232 -2.63 4.64 4.77
CA PRO A 232 -1.34 4.97 4.20
C PRO A 232 -0.57 3.69 3.89
N VAL A 233 -0.12 3.55 2.67
CA VAL A 233 0.90 2.57 2.30
C VAL A 233 1.86 3.27 1.34
N SER A 234 3.13 3.23 1.66
CA SER A 234 4.17 3.76 0.80
C SER A 234 4.47 2.77 -0.32
N TYR A 235 4.54 3.23 -1.56
CA TYR A 235 4.72 2.38 -2.73
C TYR A 235 6.00 2.72 -3.47
N THR A 236 6.90 1.77 -3.51
CA THR A 236 7.95 1.62 -4.52
C THR A 236 8.08 0.14 -4.87
N HIS A 237 8.68 -0.18 -5.99
CA HIS A 237 8.80 -1.56 -6.45
C HIS A 237 10.26 -2.02 -6.36
N LEU A 238 10.65 -2.59 -5.21
CA LEU A 238 12.04 -2.99 -4.97
C LEU A 238 12.55 -4.03 -5.97
N ARG A 239 11.70 -4.97 -6.41
CA ARG A 239 12.10 -5.98 -7.40
C ARG A 239 12.47 -5.39 -8.76
N ALA A 240 11.96 -4.22 -9.14
CA ALA A 240 12.36 -3.54 -10.36
C ALA A 240 13.84 -3.07 -10.30
N HIS A 241 14.39 -2.89 -9.11
CA HIS A 241 15.79 -2.54 -8.89
C HIS A 241 16.74 -3.74 -8.83
N GLU A 242 16.22 -4.98 -8.70
CA GLU A 242 17.07 -6.20 -8.71
C GLU A 242 17.77 -6.46 -10.05
N THR A 243 17.23 -5.97 -11.17
CA THR A 243 17.87 -6.08 -12.48
C THR A 243 19.17 -5.31 -12.61
N GLY A 244 19.52 -4.48 -11.63
CA GLY A 244 20.79 -3.77 -11.51
C GLY A 244 21.97 -4.59 -10.95
N ARG A 245 21.78 -5.87 -10.61
CA ARG A 245 22.86 -6.74 -10.10
C ARG A 245 23.92 -7.13 -11.14
N ASN A 246 23.79 -6.72 -12.39
CA ASN A 246 24.73 -7.01 -13.48
C ASN A 246 25.32 -5.73 -14.10
N LEU A 247 25.76 -4.77 -13.28
CA LEU A 247 26.64 -3.68 -13.72
C LEU A 247 27.83 -3.56 -12.79
#